data_4e29c6610b3886bc7abeb9ea400189fd
#
_entry.id   4e29c6610b3886bc7abeb9ea400189fd
#
_cell.length_a   1.000
_cell.length_b   1.000
_cell.length_c   1.000
_cell.angle_alpha   90.00
_cell.angle_beta   90.00
_cell.angle_gamma   90.00
#
_symmetry.space_group_name_H-M   'P 1'
#
loop_
_entity.id
_entity.type
_entity.pdbx_description
1 polymer ?
#
loop_
_entity_poly.entity_id
_entity_poly.type
_entity_poly.pdbx_seq_one_letter_code
_entity_poly.pdbx_strand_id
1 'polypeptide(L)'
;QRQMCIRDRVHSTTATQKTVDGPSMKDWRGGRAAAGNIIPSSTGAAKAVGKVIPELNGKLTGMSFRVPTLDVSVVDVTFRLAKEASYDEIKAAIKEASEGEMKGILGYTDEDVVSSDFLGDARTSIFDAKAGIALNKSFVKLVSWYDNEWGYSNKVLELIAHMAVSYTHLRAHETTL
;
A
#
# COMPACT_ATOMS: atom_id res chain seq x y z
N GLN A 1 -17.49 -5.86 -18.76
CA GLN A 1 -17.52 -6.58 -17.46
C GLN A 1 -16.82 -5.69 -16.43
N ARG A 2 -17.54 -5.31 -15.36
CA ARG A 2 -17.00 -4.48 -14.27
C ARG A 2 -16.07 -5.35 -13.44
N GLN A 3 -14.78 -5.14 -13.56
CA GLN A 3 -13.80 -5.63 -12.60
C GLN A 3 -14.04 -4.88 -11.29
N MET A 4 -14.27 -5.60 -10.21
CA MET A 4 -14.38 -5.01 -8.88
C MET A 4 -13.12 -5.40 -8.10
N CYS A 5 -12.50 -4.42 -7.47
CA CYS A 5 -11.38 -4.62 -6.58
C CYS A 5 -11.73 -4.03 -5.21
N ILE A 6 -11.50 -4.80 -4.16
CA ILE A 6 -11.64 -4.33 -2.77
C ILE A 6 -10.24 -4.28 -2.17
N ARG A 7 -9.83 -3.11 -1.71
CA ARG A 7 -8.54 -2.88 -1.08
C ARG A 7 -8.72 -2.42 0.36
N ASP A 8 -8.61 -3.36 1.26
CA ASP A 8 -8.67 -3.08 2.69
C ASP A 8 -7.27 -2.98 3.29
N ARG A 9 -7.17 -2.36 4.45
CA ARG A 9 -5.92 -2.25 5.20
C ARG A 9 -6.13 -2.56 6.66
N VAL A 10 -5.19 -3.31 7.24
CA VAL A 10 -4.97 -3.32 8.67
C VAL A 10 -3.77 -2.42 8.91
N HIS A 11 -4.01 -1.29 9.57
CA HIS A 11 -3.05 -0.20 9.67
C HIS A 11 -2.60 0.00 11.12
N SER A 12 -1.31 0.14 11.31
CA SER A 12 -0.72 0.48 12.60
C SER A 12 -1.19 1.86 13.10
N THR A 13 -0.89 2.16 14.34
CA THR A 13 -1.20 3.45 14.96
C THR A 13 -0.41 4.58 14.28
N THR A 14 -0.98 5.77 14.28
CA THR A 14 -0.30 6.97 13.76
C THR A 14 -0.49 8.15 14.72
N ALA A 15 0.32 9.18 14.58
CA ALA A 15 0.32 10.37 15.44
C ALA A 15 -1.03 11.12 15.49
N THR A 16 -1.93 10.87 14.53
CA THR A 16 -3.26 11.48 14.52
C THR A 16 -4.26 10.79 15.45
N GLN A 17 -3.95 9.61 15.97
CA GLN A 17 -4.80 8.86 16.88
C GLN A 17 -4.63 9.32 18.32
N LYS A 18 -5.67 9.11 19.14
CA LYS A 18 -5.66 9.43 20.55
C LYS A 18 -4.93 8.36 21.37
N THR A 19 -4.16 8.77 22.35
CA THR A 19 -3.54 7.88 23.35
C THR A 19 -4.54 7.42 24.38
N VAL A 20 -5.49 8.27 24.76
CA VAL A 20 -6.63 7.99 25.64
C VAL A 20 -7.93 8.42 24.98
N ASP A 21 -9.07 7.90 25.44
CA ASP A 21 -10.38 8.33 24.97
C ASP A 21 -10.57 9.84 25.14
N GLY A 22 -11.04 10.50 24.09
CA GLY A 22 -11.28 11.93 24.10
C GLY A 22 -12.21 12.38 22.97
N PRO A 23 -12.79 13.58 23.07
CA PRO A 23 -13.73 14.08 22.09
C PRO A 23 -13.08 14.21 20.69
N SER A 24 -13.86 13.85 19.69
CA SER A 24 -13.51 14.07 18.28
C SER A 24 -14.76 14.53 17.53
N MET A 25 -14.78 15.77 17.09
CA MET A 25 -15.95 16.37 16.42
C MET A 25 -16.14 15.87 14.98
N LYS A 26 -15.09 15.36 14.34
CA LYS A 26 -15.13 14.93 12.94
C LYS A 26 -15.32 13.41 12.79
N ASP A 27 -14.79 12.65 13.72
CA ASP A 27 -14.78 11.19 13.68
C ASP A 27 -14.82 10.65 15.11
N TRP A 28 -16.00 10.21 15.54
CA TRP A 28 -16.19 9.66 16.87
C TRP A 28 -15.29 8.46 17.16
N ARG A 29 -15.07 7.60 16.17
CA ARG A 29 -14.19 6.44 16.29
C ARG A 29 -12.73 6.86 16.46
N GLY A 30 -12.31 7.92 15.77
CA GLY A 30 -10.98 8.52 15.91
C GLY A 30 -10.73 9.19 17.27
N GLY A 31 -11.76 9.39 18.09
CA GLY A 31 -11.66 9.85 19.50
C GLY A 31 -11.32 8.74 20.49
N ARG A 32 -11.33 7.48 20.10
CA ARG A 32 -11.04 6.35 21.00
C ARG A 32 -9.53 6.09 21.07
N ALA A 33 -9.12 5.54 22.22
CA ALA A 33 -7.73 5.20 22.51
C ALA A 33 -7.18 4.17 21.51
N ALA A 34 -6.05 4.49 20.88
CA ALA A 34 -5.45 3.64 19.87
C ALA A 34 -4.94 2.31 20.41
N ALA A 35 -4.35 2.32 21.61
CA ALA A 35 -3.67 1.16 22.18
C ALA A 35 -4.60 0.01 22.61
N GLY A 36 -5.90 0.26 22.76
CA GLY A 36 -6.85 -0.74 23.28
C GLY A 36 -7.99 -1.11 22.32
N ASN A 37 -7.95 -0.64 21.07
CA ASN A 37 -9.10 -0.78 20.18
C ASN A 37 -8.71 -1.18 18.75
N ILE A 38 -9.62 -1.91 18.09
CA ILE A 38 -9.66 -2.02 16.64
C ILE A 38 -10.63 -0.94 16.15
N ILE A 39 -10.13 0.02 15.36
CA ILE A 39 -10.90 1.20 14.98
C ILE A 39 -11.15 1.19 13.46
N PRO A 40 -12.39 0.92 12.99
CA PRO A 40 -12.75 1.08 11.60
C PRO A 40 -12.60 2.56 11.17
N SER A 41 -11.97 2.79 10.05
CA SER A 41 -11.70 4.12 9.52
C SER A 41 -11.93 4.16 8.01
N SER A 42 -12.45 5.27 7.52
CA SER A 42 -12.51 5.50 6.08
C SER A 42 -11.11 5.73 5.51
N THR A 43 -10.91 5.38 4.25
CA THR A 43 -9.65 5.64 3.56
C THR A 43 -9.89 6.27 2.20
N GLY A 44 -9.14 7.32 1.91
CA GLY A 44 -9.09 7.93 0.58
C GLY A 44 -8.18 7.20 -0.42
N ALA A 45 -7.48 6.17 0.03
CA ALA A 45 -6.48 5.49 -0.79
C ALA A 45 -7.06 4.83 -2.05
N ALA A 46 -8.27 4.27 -1.98
CA ALA A 46 -8.93 3.70 -3.16
C ALA A 46 -9.23 4.77 -4.22
N LYS A 47 -9.66 5.97 -3.80
CA LYS A 47 -9.87 7.11 -4.70
C LYS A 47 -8.55 7.63 -5.28
N ALA A 48 -7.49 7.64 -4.48
CA ALA A 48 -6.17 8.08 -4.93
C ALA A 48 -5.59 7.18 -6.03
N VAL A 49 -5.76 5.86 -5.91
CA VAL A 49 -5.35 4.91 -6.95
C VAL A 49 -6.04 5.21 -8.28
N GLY A 50 -7.35 5.51 -8.28
CA GLY A 50 -8.09 5.87 -9.50
C GLY A 50 -7.61 7.18 -10.16
N LYS A 51 -6.91 8.07 -9.43
CA LYS A 51 -6.28 9.26 -10.02
C LYS A 51 -4.96 8.93 -10.73
N VAL A 52 -4.21 7.95 -10.23
CA VAL A 52 -2.92 7.53 -10.78
C VAL A 52 -3.11 6.51 -11.90
N ILE A 53 -4.08 5.61 -11.74
CA ILE A 53 -4.44 4.57 -12.72
C ILE A 53 -5.90 4.81 -13.11
N PRO A 54 -6.17 5.64 -14.15
CA PRO A 54 -7.52 6.06 -14.53
C PRO A 54 -8.47 4.90 -14.85
N GLU A 55 -7.93 3.78 -15.35
CA GLU A 55 -8.69 2.57 -15.68
C GLU A 55 -9.36 1.94 -14.45
N LEU A 56 -8.85 2.22 -13.26
CA LEU A 56 -9.40 1.74 -11.98
C LEU A 56 -10.39 2.73 -11.34
N ASN A 57 -10.62 3.88 -11.95
CA ASN A 57 -11.57 4.86 -11.42
C ASN A 57 -12.99 4.27 -11.36
N GLY A 58 -13.59 4.33 -10.18
CA GLY A 58 -14.92 3.75 -9.92
C GLY A 58 -14.97 2.21 -9.83
N LYS A 59 -13.83 1.53 -9.94
CA LYS A 59 -13.72 0.06 -9.84
C LYS A 59 -13.08 -0.41 -8.53
N LEU A 60 -12.52 0.51 -7.77
CA LEU A 60 -11.80 0.25 -6.53
C LEU A 60 -12.54 0.88 -5.35
N THR A 61 -12.79 0.10 -4.32
CA THR A 61 -13.26 0.56 -3.02
C THR A 61 -12.43 -0.06 -1.91
N GLY A 62 -12.61 0.38 -0.67
CA GLY A 62 -11.95 -0.22 0.47
C GLY A 62 -12.12 0.58 1.75
N MET A 63 -11.72 -0.04 2.84
CA MET A 63 -11.74 0.54 4.17
C MET A 63 -10.42 0.25 4.91
N SER A 64 -10.29 0.75 6.11
CA SER A 64 -9.12 0.52 6.95
C SER A 64 -9.54 0.19 8.37
N PHE A 65 -8.83 -0.73 8.99
CA PHE A 65 -8.89 -0.98 10.43
C PHE A 65 -7.58 -0.52 11.07
N ARG A 66 -7.68 0.38 12.05
CA ARG A 66 -6.53 0.73 12.89
C ARG A 66 -6.41 -0.29 14.01
N VAL A 67 -5.20 -0.79 14.23
CA VAL A 67 -4.88 -1.80 15.26
C VAL A 67 -3.75 -1.30 16.16
N PRO A 68 -3.62 -1.86 17.40
CA PRO A 68 -2.61 -1.40 18.37
C PRO A 68 -1.20 -1.93 18.07
N THR A 69 -0.75 -1.83 16.83
CA THR A 69 0.65 -2.06 16.43
C THR A 69 1.34 -0.72 16.23
N LEU A 70 2.63 -0.63 16.56
CA LEU A 70 3.36 0.63 16.53
C LEU A 70 3.69 1.06 15.11
N ASP A 71 4.08 0.12 14.28
CA ASP A 71 4.50 0.36 12.91
C ASP A 71 4.25 -0.87 12.03
N VAL A 72 4.40 -0.72 10.73
CA VAL A 72 4.13 -1.68 9.66
C VAL A 72 2.65 -2.02 9.53
N SER A 73 2.15 -1.87 8.35
CA SER A 73 0.76 -2.09 7.98
C SER A 73 0.66 -3.13 6.87
N VAL A 74 -0.52 -3.74 6.74
CA VAL A 74 -0.79 -4.72 5.69
C VAL A 74 -1.96 -4.28 4.83
N VAL A 75 -1.83 -4.52 3.54
CA VAL A 75 -2.88 -4.35 2.52
C VAL A 75 -3.39 -5.72 2.12
N ASP A 76 -4.70 -5.87 2.19
CA ASP A 76 -5.46 -6.99 1.69
C ASP A 76 -6.22 -6.52 0.44
N VAL A 77 -5.94 -7.14 -0.70
CA VAL A 77 -6.58 -6.75 -1.95
C VAL A 77 -7.26 -7.93 -2.59
N THR A 78 -8.56 -7.83 -2.78
CA THR A 78 -9.36 -8.84 -3.47
C THR A 78 -9.63 -8.39 -4.90
N PHE A 79 -9.24 -9.20 -5.88
CA PHE A 79 -9.42 -8.94 -7.30
C PHE A 79 -10.36 -9.95 -7.95
N ARG A 80 -11.19 -9.44 -8.85
CA ARG A 80 -11.79 -10.23 -9.92
C ARG A 80 -11.00 -9.93 -11.20
N LEU A 81 -10.25 -10.93 -11.65
CA LEU A 81 -9.38 -10.80 -12.82
C LEU A 81 -10.19 -10.78 -14.12
N ALA A 82 -9.76 -9.96 -15.09
CA ALA A 82 -10.33 -9.95 -16.43
C ALA A 82 -9.84 -11.13 -17.27
N LYS A 83 -8.59 -11.52 -17.08
CA LYS A 83 -7.95 -12.69 -17.67
C LYS A 83 -7.68 -13.67 -16.55
N GLU A 84 -8.03 -14.93 -16.77
CA GLU A 84 -7.74 -15.98 -15.81
C GLU A 84 -6.23 -16.16 -15.64
N ALA A 85 -5.80 -16.37 -14.40
CA ALA A 85 -4.43 -16.72 -14.04
C ALA A 85 -4.42 -17.63 -12.82
N SER A 86 -3.51 -18.55 -12.77
CA SER A 86 -3.25 -19.35 -11.57
C SER A 86 -2.51 -18.50 -10.52
N TYR A 87 -2.58 -18.91 -9.27
CA TYR A 87 -1.85 -18.20 -8.21
C TYR A 87 -0.33 -18.26 -8.42
N ASP A 88 0.18 -19.35 -8.98
CA ASP A 88 1.60 -19.50 -9.31
C ASP A 88 2.04 -18.55 -10.44
N GLU A 89 1.22 -18.35 -11.46
CA GLU A 89 1.48 -17.34 -12.49
C GLU A 89 1.51 -15.94 -11.93
N ILE A 90 0.61 -15.61 -10.99
CA ILE A 90 0.60 -14.32 -10.30
C ILE A 90 1.87 -14.13 -9.48
N LYS A 91 2.26 -15.13 -8.68
CA LYS A 91 3.49 -15.10 -7.89
C LYS A 91 4.73 -14.91 -8.77
N ALA A 92 4.81 -15.65 -9.87
CA ALA A 92 5.94 -15.56 -10.80
C ALA A 92 6.05 -14.14 -11.42
N ALA A 93 4.93 -13.59 -11.89
CA ALA A 93 4.90 -12.25 -12.47
C ALA A 93 5.31 -11.16 -11.46
N ILE A 94 4.83 -11.25 -10.21
CA ILE A 94 5.19 -10.30 -9.16
C ILE A 94 6.67 -10.45 -8.77
N LYS A 95 7.18 -11.66 -8.69
CA LYS A 95 8.59 -11.92 -8.40
C LYS A 95 9.49 -11.35 -9.49
N GLU A 96 9.18 -11.61 -10.74
CA GLU A 96 9.90 -11.05 -11.89
C GLU A 96 9.92 -9.52 -11.85
N ALA A 97 8.78 -8.88 -11.61
CA ALA A 97 8.72 -7.43 -11.48
C ALA A 97 9.57 -6.90 -10.31
N SER A 98 9.56 -7.59 -9.16
CA SER A 98 10.32 -7.18 -7.97
C SER A 98 11.85 -7.31 -8.13
N GLU A 99 12.30 -8.25 -8.96
CA GLU A 99 13.71 -8.45 -9.28
C GLU A 99 14.16 -7.58 -10.49
N GLY A 100 13.20 -7.18 -11.33
CA GLY A 100 13.39 -6.42 -12.57
C GLY A 100 13.05 -4.93 -12.44
N GLU A 101 12.03 -4.51 -13.17
CA GLU A 101 11.66 -3.09 -13.37
C GLU A 101 11.25 -2.35 -12.09
N MET A 102 10.73 -3.08 -11.09
CA MET A 102 10.29 -2.52 -9.80
C MET A 102 11.26 -2.81 -8.66
N LYS A 103 12.50 -3.18 -8.98
CA LYS A 103 13.53 -3.45 -7.97
C LYS A 103 13.74 -2.24 -7.05
N GLY A 104 13.73 -2.48 -5.73
CA GLY A 104 13.84 -1.43 -4.71
C GLY A 104 12.53 -0.71 -4.39
N ILE A 105 11.46 -0.93 -5.20
CA ILE A 105 10.13 -0.37 -4.97
C ILE A 105 9.18 -1.48 -4.48
N LEU A 106 9.15 -2.59 -5.21
CA LEU A 106 8.38 -3.79 -4.89
C LEU A 106 9.28 -4.85 -4.28
N GLY A 107 8.86 -5.40 -3.15
CA GLY A 107 9.46 -6.58 -2.53
C GLY A 107 8.63 -7.83 -2.77
N TYR A 108 9.24 -8.97 -2.60
CA TYR A 108 8.61 -10.29 -2.65
C TYR A 108 9.14 -11.14 -1.49
N THR A 109 8.26 -11.83 -0.79
CA THR A 109 8.63 -12.83 0.21
C THR A 109 7.78 -14.09 0.06
N ASP A 110 8.39 -15.24 0.29
CA ASP A 110 7.75 -16.55 0.40
C ASP A 110 8.06 -17.22 1.74
N GLU A 111 8.43 -16.42 2.72
CA GLU A 111 8.67 -16.82 4.10
C GLU A 111 7.41 -16.63 4.96
N ASP A 112 7.39 -17.25 6.14
CA ASP A 112 6.31 -17.09 7.13
C ASP A 112 6.61 -15.87 8.00
N VAL A 113 6.21 -14.69 7.55
CA VAL A 113 6.56 -13.37 8.11
C VAL A 113 5.38 -12.72 8.83
N VAL A 114 5.70 -11.78 9.70
CA VAL A 114 4.76 -10.90 10.40
C VAL A 114 5.19 -9.43 10.26
N SER A 115 4.37 -8.49 10.72
CA SER A 115 4.60 -7.06 10.54
C SER A 115 5.99 -6.59 11.02
N SER A 116 6.48 -7.09 12.15
CA SER A 116 7.78 -6.66 12.71
C SER A 116 9.00 -7.02 11.86
N ASP A 117 8.88 -7.97 10.93
CA ASP A 117 9.96 -8.35 10.02
C ASP A 117 10.24 -7.27 8.95
N PHE A 118 9.34 -6.31 8.81
CA PHE A 118 9.43 -5.25 7.81
C PHE A 118 9.73 -3.86 8.40
N LEU A 119 10.07 -3.79 9.68
CA LEU A 119 10.48 -2.53 10.31
C LEU A 119 11.72 -1.94 9.62
N GLY A 120 11.62 -0.70 9.16
CA GLY A 120 12.69 -0.01 8.45
C GLY A 120 12.84 -0.41 6.98
N ASP A 121 11.91 -1.17 6.41
CA ASP A 121 11.93 -1.49 4.98
C ASP A 121 11.48 -0.28 4.14
N ALA A 122 12.38 0.21 3.30
CA ALA A 122 12.12 1.38 2.44
C ALA A 122 11.30 1.06 1.18
N ARG A 123 11.07 -0.21 0.88
CA ARG A 123 10.25 -0.62 -0.28
C ARG A 123 8.79 -0.23 -0.03
N THR A 124 8.14 0.24 -1.09
CA THR A 124 6.78 0.79 -0.99
C THR A 124 5.72 -0.28 -0.75
N SER A 125 5.97 -1.52 -1.20
CA SER A 125 5.08 -2.66 -1.05
C SER A 125 5.89 -3.94 -1.08
N ILE A 126 5.68 -4.85 -0.14
CA ILE A 126 6.31 -6.17 -0.10
C ILE A 126 5.21 -7.22 -0.25
N PHE A 127 5.17 -7.88 -1.39
CA PHE A 127 4.19 -8.92 -1.67
C PHE A 127 4.47 -10.17 -0.85
N ASP A 128 3.46 -10.65 -0.16
CA ASP A 128 3.50 -11.89 0.61
C ASP A 128 2.89 -13.03 -0.19
N ALA A 129 3.74 -13.89 -0.72
CA ALA A 129 3.36 -14.98 -1.59
C ALA A 129 2.63 -16.13 -0.86
N LYS A 130 2.79 -16.23 0.46
CA LYS A 130 2.15 -17.26 1.28
C LYS A 130 0.82 -16.82 1.88
N ALA A 131 0.65 -15.54 2.18
CA ALA A 131 -0.56 -15.04 2.85
C ALA A 131 -1.75 -14.89 1.89
N GLY A 132 -1.54 -14.88 0.58
CA GLY A 132 -2.62 -14.75 -0.40
C GLY A 132 -3.40 -16.04 -0.64
N ILE A 133 -4.60 -15.89 -1.20
CA ILE A 133 -5.53 -17.00 -1.46
C ILE A 133 -6.13 -16.83 -2.85
N ALA A 134 -6.14 -17.88 -3.67
CA ALA A 134 -6.93 -17.95 -4.90
C ALA A 134 -8.14 -18.86 -4.69
N LEU A 135 -9.34 -18.30 -4.84
CA LEU A 135 -10.57 -19.11 -4.83
C LEU A 135 -10.72 -19.89 -6.14
N ASN A 136 -10.37 -19.24 -7.23
CA ASN A 136 -10.33 -19.81 -8.58
C ASN A 136 -9.42 -18.93 -9.46
N LYS A 137 -9.28 -19.29 -10.75
CA LYS A 137 -8.41 -18.55 -11.68
C LYS A 137 -8.81 -17.11 -11.98
N SER A 138 -10.02 -16.70 -11.59
CA SER A 138 -10.52 -15.34 -11.83
C SER A 138 -10.78 -14.54 -10.55
N PHE A 139 -10.63 -15.15 -9.37
CA PHE A 139 -10.90 -14.50 -8.09
C PHE A 139 -9.77 -14.80 -7.09
N VAL A 140 -9.03 -13.75 -6.72
CA VAL A 140 -7.81 -13.86 -5.90
C VAL A 140 -7.77 -12.78 -4.84
N LYS A 141 -7.26 -13.14 -3.67
CA LYS A 141 -6.89 -12.24 -2.59
C LYS A 141 -5.37 -12.21 -2.48
N LEU A 142 -4.78 -11.03 -2.55
CA LEU A 142 -3.35 -10.79 -2.43
C LEU A 142 -3.06 -9.97 -1.18
N VAL A 143 -1.92 -10.22 -0.56
CA VAL A 143 -1.48 -9.54 0.67
C VAL A 143 -0.14 -8.86 0.40
N SER A 144 0.01 -7.65 0.90
CA SER A 144 1.27 -6.91 0.83
C SER A 144 1.51 -6.11 2.11
N TRP A 145 2.77 -6.09 2.55
CA TRP A 145 3.24 -5.34 3.70
C TRP A 145 3.86 -4.01 3.28
N TYR A 146 3.89 -3.05 4.17
CA TYR A 146 4.64 -1.80 4.01
C TYR A 146 4.90 -1.14 5.36
N ASP A 147 6.09 -0.60 5.54
CA ASP A 147 6.39 0.29 6.66
C ASP A 147 5.77 1.66 6.35
N ASN A 148 4.72 2.00 7.09
CA ASN A 148 3.94 3.21 6.85
C ASN A 148 4.65 4.50 7.26
N GLU A 149 5.71 4.42 8.07
CA GLU A 149 6.52 5.55 8.50
C GLU A 149 7.77 5.71 7.60
N TRP A 150 8.52 4.63 7.42
CA TRP A 150 9.79 4.65 6.74
C TRP A 150 9.65 4.72 5.21
N GLY A 151 8.75 3.93 4.65
CA GLY A 151 8.56 3.85 3.19
C GLY A 151 8.15 5.21 2.58
N TYR A 152 7.18 5.90 3.16
CA TYR A 152 6.74 7.21 2.67
C TYR A 152 7.85 8.26 2.79
N SER A 153 8.55 8.31 3.91
CA SER A 153 9.62 9.27 4.16
C SER A 153 10.74 9.14 3.12
N ASN A 154 11.15 7.90 2.79
CA ASN A 154 12.12 7.65 1.73
C ASN A 154 11.62 8.11 0.36
N LYS A 155 10.36 7.86 0.03
CA LYS A 155 9.78 8.30 -1.26
C LYS A 155 9.69 9.83 -1.40
N VAL A 156 9.50 10.55 -0.31
CA VAL A 156 9.60 12.02 -0.32
C VAL A 156 11.00 12.47 -0.68
N LEU A 157 12.05 11.88 -0.08
CA LEU A 157 13.43 12.19 -0.40
C LEU A 157 13.79 11.84 -1.84
N GLU A 158 13.37 10.68 -2.32
CA GLU A 158 13.57 10.28 -3.72
C GLU A 158 12.87 11.24 -4.69
N LEU A 159 11.66 11.70 -4.37
CA LEU A 159 10.95 12.68 -5.19
C LEU A 159 11.69 14.02 -5.24
N ILE A 160 12.20 14.50 -4.11
CA ILE A 160 13.02 15.73 -4.05
C ILE A 160 14.26 15.57 -4.94
N ALA A 161 14.98 14.47 -4.85
CA ALA A 161 16.14 14.18 -5.68
C ALA A 161 15.78 14.14 -7.17
N HIS A 162 14.66 13.48 -7.53
CA HIS A 162 14.17 13.44 -8.90
C HIS A 162 13.84 14.83 -9.44
N MET A 163 13.17 15.66 -8.66
CA MET A 163 12.83 17.04 -9.05
C MET A 163 14.09 17.89 -9.26
N ALA A 164 15.11 17.74 -8.38
CA ALA A 164 16.37 18.47 -8.51
C ALA A 164 17.11 18.13 -9.81
N VAL A 165 17.18 16.84 -10.16
CA VAL A 165 17.82 16.38 -11.44
C VAL A 165 17.02 16.88 -12.63
N SER A 166 15.71 16.75 -12.64
CA SER A 166 14.84 17.21 -13.74
C SER A 166 14.95 18.71 -13.96
N TYR A 167 15.02 19.51 -12.88
CA TYR A 167 15.19 20.96 -12.98
C TYR A 167 16.56 21.35 -13.57
N THR A 168 17.61 20.63 -13.21
CA THR A 168 18.95 20.87 -13.75
C THR A 168 19.00 20.62 -15.27
N HIS A 169 18.33 19.57 -15.74
CA HIS A 169 18.23 19.29 -17.18
C HIS A 169 17.43 20.37 -17.95
N LEU A 170 16.33 20.85 -17.39
CA LEU A 170 15.55 21.94 -18.02
C LEU A 170 16.37 23.21 -18.14
N ARG A 171 17.13 23.61 -17.11
CA ARG A 171 18.01 24.79 -17.17
C ARG A 171 19.16 24.66 -18.17
N ALA A 172 19.71 23.46 -18.33
CA ALA A 172 20.77 23.24 -19.31
C ALA A 172 20.29 23.45 -20.76
N HIS A 173 19.01 23.21 -21.06
CA HIS A 173 18.39 23.49 -22.35
C HIS A 173 18.04 24.98 -22.58
N GLU A 174 17.80 25.73 -21.50
CA GLU A 174 17.52 27.18 -21.58
C GLU A 174 18.78 28.04 -21.76
N THR A 175 19.96 27.53 -21.48
CA THR A 175 21.24 28.26 -21.57
C THR A 175 22.00 28.05 -22.89
N THR A 176 21.43 27.37 -23.86
CA THR A 176 21.94 27.25 -25.24
C THR A 176 21.22 28.23 -26.21
N LEU A 177 21.40 29.52 -25.97
CA LEU A 177 21.16 30.61 -26.94
C LEU A 177 22.45 31.40 -27.12
#